data_a20171a139066f80be533936c32f24b1
#
_entry.id   a20171a139066f80be533936c32f24b1
#
_cell.length_a   1.000
_cell.length_b   1.000
_cell.length_c   1.000
_cell.angle_alpha   90.00
_cell.angle_beta   90.00
_cell.angle_gamma   90.00
#
_symmetry.space_group_name_H-M   'P 1'
#
loop_
_entity.id
_entity.type
_entity.pdbx_description
1 polymer ?
#
loop_
_entity_poly.entity_id
_entity_poly.type
_entity_poly.pdbx_seq_one_letter_code
_entity_poly.pdbx_strand_id
1 'polypeptide(L)'
;PSLVIAINEATYTLANQHDQFYSFIGVRALAMTHLAIHDIYNNSNKQYAAFLVKSHPSQPIHLEMAIIASTKHILNSIYPDRQDTINDLYQEWQQQLTHMEHKEASIDYGKLVAQKYIDYRAHDGHEKNGDYTPMTKPGDYQYTPGFDYVWKPDFSVARPFTLDSVSQFRSPPPPDLASQTYAESYNEVKDYGVKNSTYRNADQTSFGHWWAEFGEHAWN
;
A
#
# COMPACT_ATOMS: atom_id res chain seq x y z
N PRO A 1 8.76 -14.24 -16.21
CA PRO A 1 7.66 -13.46 -15.65
C PRO A 1 7.51 -12.16 -16.43
N SER A 2 6.30 -11.59 -16.49
CA SER A 2 6.13 -10.29 -17.11
C SER A 2 6.91 -9.23 -16.31
N LEU A 3 7.39 -8.18 -16.96
CA LEU A 3 8.11 -7.07 -16.31
C LEU A 3 7.35 -6.52 -15.09
N VAL A 4 6.02 -6.41 -15.20
CA VAL A 4 5.18 -5.89 -14.10
C VAL A 4 5.24 -6.80 -12.86
N ILE A 5 5.27 -8.12 -13.05
CA ILE A 5 5.42 -9.08 -11.94
C ILE A 5 6.81 -8.92 -11.31
N ALA A 6 7.87 -8.84 -12.11
CA ALA A 6 9.23 -8.64 -11.61
C ALA A 6 9.38 -7.32 -10.81
N ILE A 7 8.77 -6.24 -11.29
CA ILE A 7 8.73 -4.96 -10.58
C ILE A 7 7.95 -5.08 -9.25
N ASN A 8 6.81 -5.79 -9.26
CA ASN A 8 6.04 -6.00 -8.04
C ASN A 8 6.85 -6.78 -6.99
N GLU A 9 7.45 -7.89 -7.36
CA GLU A 9 8.29 -8.72 -6.49
C GLU A 9 9.49 -7.95 -5.92
N ALA A 10 10.18 -7.17 -6.77
CA ALA A 10 11.31 -6.35 -6.33
C ALA A 10 10.87 -5.23 -5.38
N THR A 11 9.75 -4.55 -5.67
CA THR A 11 9.22 -3.49 -4.81
C THR A 11 8.77 -4.06 -3.46
N TYR A 12 8.11 -5.22 -3.47
CA TYR A 12 7.73 -5.94 -2.25
C TYR A 12 8.96 -6.34 -1.42
N THR A 13 9.97 -6.91 -2.06
CA THR A 13 11.22 -7.31 -1.40
C THR A 13 11.93 -6.12 -0.76
N LEU A 14 12.05 -4.99 -1.47
CA LEU A 14 12.60 -3.76 -0.92
C LEU A 14 11.84 -3.27 0.31
N ALA A 15 10.51 -3.26 0.24
CA ALA A 15 9.65 -2.85 1.35
C ALA A 15 9.80 -3.77 2.56
N ASN A 16 9.80 -5.07 2.33
CA ASN A 16 9.95 -6.06 3.40
C ASN A 16 11.35 -5.97 4.07
N GLN A 17 12.41 -5.73 3.29
CA GLN A 17 13.76 -5.54 3.81
C GLN A 17 13.96 -4.19 4.50
N HIS A 18 13.17 -3.17 4.15
CA HIS A 18 13.26 -1.85 4.76
C HIS A 18 12.72 -1.87 6.19
N ASP A 19 11.47 -2.27 6.38
CA ASP A 19 10.81 -2.24 7.68
C ASP A 19 9.68 -3.26 7.84
N GLN A 20 9.65 -4.32 7.04
CA GLN A 20 8.59 -5.34 7.09
C GLN A 20 7.17 -4.73 6.96
N PHE A 21 7.03 -3.66 6.20
CA PHE A 21 5.78 -2.89 6.01
C PHE A 21 5.23 -2.18 7.26
N TYR A 22 5.95 -2.15 8.37
CA TYR A 22 5.46 -1.52 9.60
C TYR A 22 5.15 -0.02 9.45
N SER A 23 5.90 0.71 8.61
CA SER A 23 5.65 2.14 8.38
C SER A 23 4.55 2.42 7.37
N PHE A 24 4.02 1.41 6.67
CA PHE A 24 3.15 1.52 5.49
C PHE A 24 3.82 2.18 4.26
N ILE A 25 5.12 2.47 4.32
CA ILE A 25 5.88 3.01 3.18
C ILE A 25 5.89 2.00 2.03
N GLY A 26 5.99 0.69 2.34
CA GLY A 26 5.98 -0.37 1.34
C GLY A 26 4.68 -0.43 0.54
N VAL A 27 3.54 -0.37 1.21
CA VAL A 27 2.22 -0.35 0.55
C VAL A 27 2.08 0.89 -0.33
N ARG A 28 2.59 2.03 0.14
CA ARG A 28 2.63 3.30 -0.63
C ARG A 28 3.52 3.19 -1.85
N ALA A 29 4.70 2.56 -1.74
CA ALA A 29 5.61 2.33 -2.85
C ALA A 29 4.97 1.47 -3.94
N LEU A 30 4.33 0.36 -3.56
CA LEU A 30 3.57 -0.49 -4.47
C LEU A 30 2.46 0.29 -5.18
N ALA A 31 1.64 1.03 -4.43
CA ALA A 31 0.54 1.80 -5.00
C ALA A 31 1.04 2.86 -6.00
N MET A 32 2.05 3.66 -5.66
CA MET A 32 2.61 4.68 -6.56
C MET A 32 3.22 4.07 -7.82
N THR A 33 3.96 2.98 -7.67
CA THR A 33 4.58 2.27 -8.79
C THR A 33 3.55 1.72 -9.76
N HIS A 34 2.53 1.01 -9.26
CA HIS A 34 1.50 0.42 -10.12
C HIS A 34 0.59 1.45 -10.77
N LEU A 35 0.26 2.54 -10.09
CA LEU A 35 -0.53 3.62 -10.69
C LEU A 35 0.27 4.38 -11.77
N ALA A 36 1.59 4.55 -11.58
CA ALA A 36 2.44 5.13 -12.61
C ALA A 36 2.57 4.19 -13.83
N ILE A 37 2.70 2.88 -13.63
CA ILE A 37 2.65 1.88 -14.70
C ILE A 37 1.33 1.97 -15.45
N HIS A 38 0.21 2.05 -14.73
CA HIS A 38 -1.12 2.20 -15.32
C HIS A 38 -1.18 3.43 -16.25
N ASP A 39 -0.75 4.59 -15.76
CA ASP A 39 -0.80 5.83 -16.55
C ASP A 39 0.11 5.78 -17.77
N ILE A 40 1.33 5.24 -17.65
CA ILE A 40 2.26 5.07 -18.77
C ILE A 40 1.64 4.16 -19.84
N TYR A 41 1.13 3.00 -19.43
CA TYR A 41 0.51 2.03 -20.33
C TYR A 41 -0.75 2.61 -21.00
N ASN A 42 -1.63 3.20 -20.21
CA ASN A 42 -2.91 3.73 -20.70
C ASN A 42 -2.73 4.94 -21.62
N ASN A 43 -1.77 5.83 -21.35
CA ASN A 43 -1.48 6.96 -22.20
C ASN A 43 -0.93 6.54 -23.58
N SER A 44 -0.33 5.36 -23.68
CA SER A 44 0.11 4.77 -24.94
C SER A 44 -1.01 4.02 -25.68
N ASN A 45 -1.92 3.35 -24.95
CA ASN A 45 -2.92 2.43 -25.50
C ASN A 45 -4.36 2.93 -25.43
N LYS A 46 -4.66 3.96 -24.66
CA LYS A 46 -5.98 4.64 -24.52
C LYS A 46 -7.17 3.70 -24.23
N GLN A 47 -6.98 2.71 -23.37
CA GLN A 47 -8.04 1.77 -23.03
C GLN A 47 -8.91 2.22 -21.85
N TYR A 48 -8.29 2.93 -20.88
CA TYR A 48 -8.93 3.32 -19.64
C TYR A 48 -8.72 4.82 -19.35
N ALA A 49 -9.34 5.32 -18.31
CA ALA A 49 -9.05 6.66 -17.80
C ALA A 49 -7.68 6.67 -17.09
N ALA A 50 -6.86 7.67 -17.39
CA ALA A 50 -5.63 7.89 -16.62
C ALA A 50 -5.98 8.29 -15.18
N PHE A 51 -5.20 7.79 -14.22
CA PHE A 51 -5.41 8.11 -12.81
C PHE A 51 -4.94 9.55 -12.51
N LEU A 52 -3.69 9.86 -12.77
CA LEU A 52 -3.10 11.17 -12.46
C LEU A 52 -2.54 11.86 -13.71
N VAL A 53 -1.73 11.17 -14.49
CA VAL A 53 -1.00 11.76 -15.61
C VAL A 53 -1.76 11.52 -16.90
N LYS A 54 -2.38 12.59 -17.44
CA LYS A 54 -3.20 12.55 -18.66
C LYS A 54 -2.42 12.92 -19.92
N SER A 55 -1.16 13.34 -19.77
CA SER A 55 -0.32 13.77 -20.90
C SER A 55 0.27 12.57 -21.63
N HIS A 56 0.08 12.51 -22.94
CA HIS A 56 0.73 11.54 -23.80
C HIS A 56 2.21 11.86 -23.98
N PRO A 57 3.06 10.87 -24.29
CA PRO A 57 4.43 11.14 -24.71
C PRO A 57 4.43 11.99 -25.98
N SER A 58 5.31 12.98 -26.05
CA SER A 58 5.43 13.90 -27.20
C SER A 58 6.13 13.26 -28.41
N GLN A 59 6.80 12.14 -28.19
CA GLN A 59 7.51 11.35 -29.20
C GLN A 59 7.20 9.86 -29.00
N PRO A 60 7.45 9.00 -29.97
CA PRO A 60 7.39 7.55 -29.78
C PRO A 60 8.28 7.11 -28.60
N ILE A 61 7.81 6.17 -27.82
CA ILE A 61 8.52 5.62 -26.67
C ILE A 61 8.53 4.08 -26.70
N HIS A 62 9.55 3.51 -26.09
CA HIS A 62 9.55 2.11 -25.71
C HIS A 62 8.86 1.99 -24.35
N LEU A 63 7.70 1.35 -24.33
CA LEU A 63 6.78 1.33 -23.18
C LEU A 63 7.46 0.78 -21.91
N GLU A 64 8.09 -0.39 -22.03
CA GLU A 64 8.75 -1.05 -20.91
C GLU A 64 9.92 -0.23 -20.37
N MET A 65 10.66 0.48 -21.26
CA MET A 65 11.73 1.37 -20.82
C MET A 65 11.19 2.56 -20.00
N ALA A 66 10.07 3.13 -20.40
CA ALA A 66 9.42 4.19 -19.63
C ALA A 66 8.93 3.67 -18.25
N ILE A 67 8.39 2.45 -18.21
CA ILE A 67 7.94 1.80 -16.97
C ILE A 67 9.12 1.60 -16.00
N ILE A 68 10.22 1.01 -16.43
CA ILE A 68 11.37 0.78 -15.52
C ILE A 68 12.05 2.08 -15.09
N ALA A 69 12.08 3.10 -15.96
CA ALA A 69 12.59 4.42 -15.59
C ALA A 69 11.72 5.12 -14.55
N SER A 70 10.39 5.02 -14.70
CA SER A 70 9.43 5.53 -13.73
C SER A 70 9.55 4.81 -12.39
N THR A 71 9.59 3.49 -12.40
CA THR A 71 9.76 2.65 -11.21
C THR A 71 11.02 3.03 -10.44
N LYS A 72 12.17 3.08 -11.12
CA LYS A 72 13.43 3.50 -10.50
C LYS A 72 13.31 4.87 -9.84
N HIS A 73 12.69 5.84 -10.50
CA HIS A 73 12.59 7.20 -9.99
C HIS A 73 11.70 7.29 -8.74
N ILE A 74 10.56 6.58 -8.73
CA ILE A 74 9.68 6.47 -7.57
C ILE A 74 10.41 5.79 -6.41
N LEU A 75 11.02 4.62 -6.65
CA LEU A 75 11.69 3.86 -5.60
C LEU A 75 12.86 4.62 -4.99
N ASN A 76 13.68 5.33 -5.79
CA ASN A 76 14.75 6.19 -5.29
C ASN A 76 14.23 7.33 -4.40
N SER A 77 13.05 7.86 -4.69
CA SER A 77 12.43 8.89 -3.86
C SER A 77 11.92 8.36 -2.52
N ILE A 78 11.45 7.11 -2.51
CA ILE A 78 10.88 6.47 -1.30
C ILE A 78 11.97 5.83 -0.44
N TYR A 79 12.98 5.22 -1.07
CA TYR A 79 14.08 4.50 -0.43
C TYR A 79 15.44 5.12 -0.80
N PRO A 80 15.75 6.33 -0.34
CA PRO A 80 16.99 7.02 -0.71
C PRO A 80 18.26 6.32 -0.21
N ASP A 81 18.12 5.45 0.80
CA ASP A 81 19.21 4.61 1.36
C ASP A 81 19.42 3.30 0.58
N ARG A 82 18.59 2.99 -0.43
CA ARG A 82 18.66 1.76 -1.22
C ARG A 82 18.98 1.99 -2.69
N GLN A 83 19.57 3.13 -3.02
CA GLN A 83 19.84 3.53 -4.41
C GLN A 83 20.69 2.53 -5.18
N ASP A 84 21.69 1.89 -4.55
CA ASP A 84 22.54 0.91 -5.22
C ASP A 84 21.71 -0.32 -5.63
N THR A 85 20.93 -0.89 -4.73
CA THR A 85 20.03 -2.01 -5.03
C THR A 85 19.03 -1.67 -6.14
N ILE A 86 18.44 -0.47 -6.09
CA ILE A 86 17.50 0.00 -7.10
C ILE A 86 18.19 0.21 -8.45
N ASN A 87 19.45 0.65 -8.46
CA ASN A 87 20.24 0.77 -9.68
C ASN A 87 20.53 -0.60 -10.29
N ASP A 88 20.90 -1.60 -9.48
CA ASP A 88 21.14 -2.95 -9.94
C ASP A 88 19.90 -3.57 -10.58
N LEU A 89 18.74 -3.46 -9.92
CA LEU A 89 17.44 -3.88 -10.47
C LEU A 89 17.11 -3.19 -11.79
N TYR A 90 17.34 -1.88 -11.86
CA TYR A 90 17.14 -1.12 -13.10
C TYR A 90 18.03 -1.63 -14.24
N GLN A 91 19.30 -1.93 -13.97
CA GLN A 91 20.21 -2.48 -14.97
C GLN A 91 19.77 -3.88 -15.42
N GLU A 92 19.38 -4.73 -14.48
CA GLU A 92 18.87 -6.06 -14.76
C GLU A 92 17.65 -6.00 -15.69
N TRP A 93 16.65 -5.20 -15.35
CA TRP A 93 15.45 -5.05 -16.18
C TRP A 93 15.77 -4.47 -17.56
N GLN A 94 16.69 -3.49 -17.62
CA GLN A 94 17.09 -2.90 -18.89
C GLN A 94 17.78 -3.91 -19.82
N GLN A 95 18.60 -4.82 -19.27
CA GLN A 95 19.27 -5.87 -20.04
C GLN A 95 18.30 -6.89 -20.67
N GLN A 96 17.09 -7.04 -20.11
CA GLN A 96 16.07 -7.93 -20.65
C GLN A 96 15.29 -7.31 -21.81
N LEU A 97 15.42 -5.99 -22.03
CA LEU A 97 14.74 -5.31 -23.12
C LEU A 97 15.49 -5.47 -24.45
N THR A 98 14.74 -5.71 -25.52
CA THR A 98 15.23 -5.77 -26.87
C THR A 98 14.73 -4.56 -27.68
N HIS A 99 15.43 -4.19 -28.75
CA HIS A 99 14.99 -3.13 -29.67
C HIS A 99 14.68 -1.79 -28.98
N MET A 100 15.64 -1.27 -28.22
CA MET A 100 15.48 -0.05 -27.43
C MET A 100 15.52 1.22 -28.29
N GLU A 101 14.67 1.29 -29.30
CA GLU A 101 14.42 2.54 -30.02
C GLU A 101 13.80 3.58 -29.07
N HIS A 102 14.10 4.83 -29.29
CA HIS A 102 13.60 5.96 -28.49
C HIS A 102 13.92 5.88 -26.99
N LYS A 103 15.05 5.27 -26.62
CA LYS A 103 15.45 5.03 -25.22
C LYS A 103 15.40 6.31 -24.38
N GLU A 104 16.00 7.40 -24.83
CA GLU A 104 16.07 8.66 -24.08
C GLU A 104 14.68 9.27 -23.88
N ALA A 105 13.86 9.34 -24.93
CA ALA A 105 12.50 9.81 -24.82
C ALA A 105 11.65 8.97 -23.85
N SER A 106 11.88 7.66 -23.82
CA SER A 106 11.21 6.74 -22.92
C SER A 106 11.61 6.99 -21.45
N ILE A 107 12.89 7.18 -21.19
CA ILE A 107 13.41 7.50 -19.86
C ILE A 107 12.84 8.83 -19.37
N ASP A 108 12.85 9.85 -20.21
CA ASP A 108 12.35 11.18 -19.86
C ASP A 108 10.85 11.17 -19.57
N TYR A 109 10.08 10.45 -20.37
CA TYR A 109 8.64 10.30 -20.13
C TYR A 109 8.36 9.51 -18.85
N GLY A 110 9.09 8.41 -18.60
CA GLY A 110 8.99 7.65 -17.36
C GLY A 110 9.30 8.49 -16.12
N LYS A 111 10.36 9.28 -16.17
CA LYS A 111 10.71 10.23 -15.09
C LYS A 111 9.65 11.31 -14.89
N LEU A 112 9.10 11.84 -15.99
CA LEU A 112 8.02 12.84 -15.91
C LEU A 112 6.81 12.28 -15.17
N VAL A 113 6.37 11.08 -15.54
CA VAL A 113 5.24 10.41 -14.87
C VAL A 113 5.57 10.18 -13.41
N ALA A 114 6.73 9.61 -13.10
CA ALA A 114 7.17 9.38 -11.72
C ALA A 114 7.17 10.65 -10.87
N GLN A 115 7.73 11.75 -11.39
CA GLN A 115 7.79 13.03 -10.70
C GLN A 115 6.40 13.57 -10.38
N LYS A 116 5.43 13.42 -11.29
CA LYS A 116 4.03 13.80 -11.00
C LYS A 116 3.44 13.04 -9.83
N TYR A 117 3.73 11.74 -9.70
CA TYR A 117 3.29 10.95 -8.55
C TYR A 117 4.01 11.37 -7.26
N ILE A 118 5.31 11.62 -7.31
CA ILE A 118 6.10 12.09 -6.17
C ILE A 118 5.54 13.43 -5.68
N ASP A 119 5.35 14.40 -6.57
CA ASP A 119 4.80 15.71 -6.24
C ASP A 119 3.38 15.61 -5.68
N TYR A 120 2.54 14.79 -6.31
CA TYR A 120 1.15 14.58 -5.89
C TYR A 120 1.05 14.00 -4.49
N ARG A 121 2.04 13.18 -4.10
CA ARG A 121 2.07 12.49 -2.80
C ARG A 121 3.05 13.10 -1.79
N ALA A 122 3.75 14.20 -2.14
CA ALA A 122 4.77 14.81 -1.30
C ALA A 122 4.25 15.27 0.08
N HIS A 123 2.97 15.67 0.16
CA HIS A 123 2.34 16.17 1.38
C HIS A 123 0.97 15.50 1.59
N ASP A 124 0.95 14.20 1.51
CA ASP A 124 -0.31 13.43 1.64
C ASP A 124 -0.61 12.98 3.08
N GLY A 125 0.24 13.34 4.03
CA GLY A 125 0.03 13.09 5.46
C GLY A 125 0.43 11.68 5.92
N HIS A 126 1.02 10.84 5.05
CA HIS A 126 1.44 9.49 5.43
C HIS A 126 2.54 9.47 6.51
N GLU A 127 3.36 10.54 6.55
CA GLU A 127 4.45 10.72 7.51
C GLU A 127 3.97 11.10 8.91
N LYS A 128 2.74 11.58 9.04
CA LYS A 128 2.22 12.01 10.33
C LYS A 128 2.11 10.85 11.29
N ASN A 129 2.57 11.10 12.51
CA ASN A 129 2.54 10.14 13.60
C ASN A 129 2.32 10.91 14.90
N GLY A 130 1.06 11.25 15.17
CA GLY A 130 0.66 11.95 16.38
C GLY A 130 0.66 11.05 17.61
N ASP A 131 0.38 11.68 18.75
CA ASP A 131 0.23 11.01 20.02
C ASP A 131 -1.25 10.69 20.28
N TYR A 132 -1.50 9.54 20.88
CA TYR A 132 -2.82 9.15 21.35
C TYR A 132 -2.81 9.11 22.89
N THR A 133 -3.78 9.77 23.49
CA THR A 133 -4.01 9.69 24.93
C THR A 133 -5.29 8.89 25.17
N PRO A 134 -5.24 7.73 25.87
CA PRO A 134 -6.42 6.95 26.16
C PRO A 134 -7.43 7.76 26.99
N MET A 135 -8.68 7.69 26.60
CA MET A 135 -9.80 8.21 27.39
C MET A 135 -10.23 7.14 28.41
N THR A 136 -11.03 7.51 29.40
CA THR A 136 -11.32 6.65 30.57
C THR A 136 -12.77 6.19 30.67
N LYS A 137 -13.62 6.61 29.74
CA LYS A 137 -15.04 6.21 29.77
C LYS A 137 -15.24 4.78 29.28
N PRO A 138 -16.22 4.04 29.77
CA PRO A 138 -16.62 2.78 29.17
C PRO A 138 -16.87 2.93 27.67
N GLY A 139 -16.27 2.05 26.85
CA GLY A 139 -16.34 2.10 25.41
C GLY A 139 -15.23 2.89 24.72
N ASP A 140 -14.47 3.70 25.44
CA ASP A 140 -13.27 4.34 24.91
C ASP A 140 -12.16 3.29 24.69
N TYR A 141 -11.34 3.50 23.67
CA TYR A 141 -10.18 2.65 23.42
C TYR A 141 -9.19 2.76 24.58
N GLN A 142 -8.73 1.62 25.05
CA GLN A 142 -7.66 1.48 26.04
C GLN A 142 -6.48 0.77 25.40
N TYR A 143 -5.27 1.03 25.88
CA TYR A 143 -4.11 0.26 25.45
C TYR A 143 -4.32 -1.23 25.72
N THR A 144 -3.91 -2.05 24.77
CA THR A 144 -3.88 -3.50 24.95
C THR A 144 -2.88 -3.84 26.07
N PRO A 145 -3.19 -4.76 27.00
CA PRO A 145 -2.26 -5.14 28.06
C PRO A 145 -0.88 -5.51 27.52
N GLY A 146 0.15 -4.88 28.07
CA GLY A 146 1.54 -5.02 27.62
C GLY A 146 1.99 -4.04 26.54
N PHE A 147 1.10 -3.16 26.07
CA PHE A 147 1.42 -2.07 25.13
C PHE A 147 1.03 -0.73 25.73
N ASP A 148 1.82 0.30 25.45
CA ASP A 148 1.64 1.67 25.96
C ASP A 148 1.54 2.70 24.82
N TYR A 149 1.24 2.26 23.60
CA TYR A 149 1.16 3.11 22.42
C TYR A 149 0.04 2.68 21.48
N VAL A 150 -0.36 3.59 20.59
CA VAL A 150 -1.24 3.33 19.46
C VAL A 150 -0.42 3.48 18.17
N TRP A 151 -0.54 2.50 17.28
CA TRP A 151 0.15 2.53 16.01
C TRP A 151 -0.50 3.53 15.05
N LYS A 152 0.27 4.51 14.56
CA LYS A 152 -0.16 5.49 13.56
C LYS A 152 -1.52 6.15 13.86
N PRO A 153 -1.74 6.79 15.00
CA PRO A 153 -3.04 7.37 15.37
C PRO A 153 -3.53 8.42 14.36
N ASP A 154 -2.61 9.14 13.71
CA ASP A 154 -2.91 10.16 12.70
C ASP A 154 -3.01 9.61 11.27
N PHE A 155 -2.96 8.29 11.06
CA PHE A 155 -3.03 7.73 9.71
C PHE A 155 -4.34 8.09 8.98
N SER A 156 -5.39 8.40 9.74
CA SER A 156 -6.68 8.88 9.21
C SER A 156 -6.60 10.20 8.44
N VAL A 157 -5.53 10.99 8.59
CA VAL A 157 -5.34 12.23 7.81
C VAL A 157 -4.56 12.00 6.51
N ALA A 158 -4.03 10.80 6.30
CA ALA A 158 -3.37 10.46 5.06
C ALA A 158 -4.37 10.47 3.89
N ARG A 159 -4.03 11.18 2.81
CA ARG A 159 -4.89 11.26 1.64
C ARG A 159 -4.99 9.89 0.95
N PRO A 160 -6.19 9.35 0.73
CA PRO A 160 -6.38 8.09 0.02
C PRO A 160 -5.86 8.16 -1.42
N PHE A 161 -5.62 6.99 -2.05
CA PHE A 161 -5.28 6.91 -3.47
C PHE A 161 -6.53 6.98 -4.36
N THR A 162 -7.55 6.19 -4.05
CA THR A 162 -8.72 5.99 -4.92
C THR A 162 -10.05 6.40 -4.28
N LEU A 163 -10.07 6.72 -2.98
CA LEU A 163 -11.25 7.22 -2.30
C LEU A 163 -11.27 8.75 -2.30
N ASP A 164 -12.45 9.35 -2.33
CA ASP A 164 -12.63 10.79 -2.22
C ASP A 164 -12.30 11.32 -0.81
N SER A 165 -12.56 10.48 0.19
CA SER A 165 -12.21 10.77 1.59
C SER A 165 -11.99 9.47 2.37
N VAL A 166 -11.24 9.54 3.46
CA VAL A 166 -11.00 8.41 4.39
C VAL A 166 -12.26 7.90 5.06
N SER A 167 -13.33 8.69 5.06
CA SER A 167 -14.63 8.34 5.67
C SER A 167 -15.69 7.91 4.67
N GLN A 168 -15.36 7.81 3.37
CA GLN A 168 -16.35 7.54 2.30
C GLN A 168 -17.17 6.27 2.54
N PHE A 169 -16.56 5.23 3.08
CA PHE A 169 -17.21 3.94 3.38
C PHE A 169 -17.18 3.61 4.87
N ARG A 170 -17.15 4.65 5.72
CA ARG A 170 -17.13 4.42 7.17
C ARG A 170 -18.41 3.72 7.61
N SER A 171 -18.22 2.63 8.36
CA SER A 171 -19.33 1.95 9.04
C SER A 171 -20.03 2.87 10.04
N PRO A 172 -21.31 2.60 10.38
CA PRO A 172 -21.95 3.22 11.52
C PRO A 172 -21.10 3.06 12.80
N PRO A 173 -21.29 3.93 13.80
CA PRO A 173 -20.62 3.77 15.08
C PRO A 173 -20.99 2.43 15.75
N PRO A 174 -20.14 1.93 16.68
CA PRO A 174 -20.50 0.76 17.48
C PRO A 174 -21.85 0.93 18.16
N PRO A 175 -22.57 -0.18 18.46
CA PRO A 175 -23.81 -0.13 19.21
C PRO A 175 -23.61 0.52 20.58
N ASP A 176 -24.63 1.20 21.08
CA ASP A 176 -24.65 1.71 22.46
C ASP A 176 -24.40 0.56 23.46
N LEU A 177 -23.56 0.78 24.45
CA LEU A 177 -23.16 -0.23 25.44
C LEU A 177 -24.33 -0.80 26.25
N ALA A 178 -25.42 -0.04 26.39
CA ALA A 178 -26.63 -0.48 27.07
C ALA A 178 -27.65 -1.15 26.12
N SER A 179 -27.34 -1.27 24.83
CA SER A 179 -28.26 -1.85 23.84
C SER A 179 -28.24 -3.37 23.86
N GLN A 180 -29.36 -3.95 23.44
CA GLN A 180 -29.48 -5.40 23.21
C GLN A 180 -28.48 -5.86 22.15
N THR A 181 -28.34 -5.10 21.07
CA THR A 181 -27.38 -5.41 19.98
C THR A 181 -25.95 -5.51 20.49
N TYR A 182 -25.55 -4.62 21.41
CA TYR A 182 -24.22 -4.73 22.03
C TYR A 182 -24.08 -6.00 22.87
N ALA A 183 -25.11 -6.33 23.69
CA ALA A 183 -25.11 -7.52 24.52
C ALA A 183 -25.02 -8.83 23.68
N GLU A 184 -25.76 -8.88 22.57
CA GLU A 184 -25.72 -10.00 21.61
C GLU A 184 -24.32 -10.16 21.00
N SER A 185 -23.74 -9.08 20.47
CA SER A 185 -22.40 -9.08 19.88
C SER A 185 -21.32 -9.43 20.92
N TYR A 186 -21.44 -8.91 22.14
CA TYR A 186 -20.52 -9.23 23.24
C TYR A 186 -20.56 -10.73 23.59
N ASN A 187 -21.74 -11.31 23.70
CA ASN A 187 -21.89 -12.73 23.99
C ASN A 187 -21.38 -13.60 22.86
N GLU A 188 -21.62 -13.22 21.60
CA GLU A 188 -21.07 -13.91 20.44
C GLU A 188 -19.52 -13.94 20.51
N VAL A 189 -18.89 -12.79 20.72
CA VAL A 189 -17.43 -12.70 20.85
C VAL A 189 -16.94 -13.52 22.05
N LYS A 190 -17.64 -13.48 23.18
CA LYS A 190 -17.31 -14.27 24.36
C LYS A 190 -17.36 -15.77 24.06
N ASP A 191 -18.42 -16.25 23.42
CA ASP A 191 -18.66 -17.67 23.19
C ASP A 191 -17.74 -18.24 22.09
N TYR A 192 -17.54 -17.49 21.01
CA TYR A 192 -16.70 -17.91 19.89
C TYR A 192 -15.25 -17.48 20.01
N GLY A 193 -14.94 -16.40 20.72
CA GLY A 193 -13.59 -15.84 20.84
C GLY A 193 -12.66 -16.51 21.83
N VAL A 194 -13.17 -17.28 22.79
CA VAL A 194 -12.32 -17.95 23.79
C VAL A 194 -11.43 -19.03 23.15
N LYS A 195 -10.22 -19.21 23.69
CA LYS A 195 -9.21 -20.14 23.15
C LYS A 195 -9.77 -21.56 22.92
N ASN A 196 -10.51 -22.10 23.85
CA ASN A 196 -11.09 -23.45 23.81
C ASN A 196 -12.63 -23.36 23.69
N SER A 197 -13.12 -22.66 22.69
CA SER A 197 -14.56 -22.53 22.47
C SER A 197 -15.18 -23.88 22.10
N THR A 198 -16.30 -24.20 22.75
CA THR A 198 -17.16 -25.32 22.38
C THR A 198 -18.19 -24.97 21.31
N TYR A 199 -18.32 -23.70 20.96
CA TYR A 199 -19.22 -23.19 19.93
C TYR A 199 -18.60 -23.23 18.54
N ARG A 200 -17.27 -23.08 18.43
CA ARG A 200 -16.57 -23.13 17.14
C ARG A 200 -16.41 -24.56 16.65
N ASN A 201 -16.67 -24.77 15.36
CA ASN A 201 -16.24 -25.98 14.66
C ASN A 201 -14.76 -25.89 14.24
N ALA A 202 -14.23 -26.98 13.66
CA ALA A 202 -12.83 -27.06 13.24
C ALA A 202 -12.49 -26.04 12.14
N ASP A 203 -13.38 -25.80 11.20
CA ASP A 203 -13.18 -24.84 10.11
C ASP A 203 -13.11 -23.39 10.63
N GLN A 204 -14.05 -23.00 11.50
CA GLN A 204 -14.03 -21.69 12.16
C GLN A 204 -12.77 -21.48 13.00
N THR A 205 -12.24 -22.53 13.62
CA THR A 205 -10.99 -22.45 14.36
C THR A 205 -9.81 -22.24 13.42
N SER A 206 -9.74 -22.99 12.33
CA SER A 206 -8.71 -22.83 11.29
C SER A 206 -8.75 -21.44 10.67
N PHE A 207 -9.94 -20.94 10.33
CA PHE A 207 -10.17 -19.61 9.82
C PHE A 207 -9.70 -18.52 10.80
N GLY A 208 -10.00 -18.67 12.09
CA GLY A 208 -9.53 -17.77 13.13
C GLY A 208 -8.00 -17.74 13.24
N HIS A 209 -7.34 -18.89 13.14
CA HIS A 209 -5.87 -18.95 13.11
C HIS A 209 -5.29 -18.26 11.89
N TRP A 210 -5.87 -18.49 10.72
CA TRP A 210 -5.42 -17.85 9.48
C TRP A 210 -5.50 -16.31 9.57
N TRP A 211 -6.58 -15.77 10.10
CA TRP A 211 -6.74 -14.32 10.30
C TRP A 211 -5.91 -13.75 11.46
N ALA A 212 -5.45 -14.59 12.37
CA ALA A 212 -4.59 -14.18 13.47
C ALA A 212 -3.10 -14.13 13.09
N GLU A 213 -2.73 -14.72 11.93
CA GLU A 213 -1.37 -14.60 11.42
C GLU A 213 -1.05 -13.15 11.13
N PHE A 214 0.03 -12.69 11.74
CA PHE A 214 0.48 -11.31 11.64
C PHE A 214 1.56 -11.21 10.59
N GLY A 215 1.30 -10.41 9.58
CA GLY A 215 2.25 -10.10 8.54
C GLY A 215 1.92 -10.78 7.19
N GLU A 216 2.46 -10.19 6.18
CA GLU A 216 2.18 -10.53 4.78
C GLU A 216 2.78 -11.86 4.33
N HIS A 217 3.57 -12.50 5.18
CA HIS A 217 4.09 -13.86 4.96
C HIS A 217 2.98 -14.92 4.84
N ALA A 218 1.83 -14.66 5.46
CA ALA A 218 0.68 -15.55 5.37
C ALA A 218 -0.08 -15.45 4.02
N TRP A 219 0.25 -14.48 3.19
CA TRP A 219 -0.47 -14.16 1.96
C TRP A 219 0.27 -14.58 0.68
N ASN A 220 1.44 -15.21 0.82
CA ASN A 220 2.29 -15.67 -0.29
C ASN A 220 2.23 -17.19 -0.48
#